data_1cee88d75ce4cd4e77d01c1bd256bde7
#
_entry.id   1cee88d75ce4cd4e77d01c1bd256bde7
#
_cell.length_a   1.000
_cell.length_b   1.000
_cell.length_c   1.000
_cell.angle_alpha   90.00
_cell.angle_beta   90.00
_cell.angle_gamma   90.00
#
_symmetry.space_group_name_H-M   'P 1'
#
loop_
_entity.id
_entity.type
_entity.pdbx_description
1 polymer ?
#
loop_
_entity_poly.entity_id
_entity_poly.type
_entity_poly.pdbx_seq_one_letter_code
_entity_poly.pdbx_strand_id
1 'polypeptide(L)'
;MNNYLYNLEYERIVLGRVLLEPNLFEVIQDLSEETFYFEYNRVIYKAMKLLDKEKSPIDLISLVNKIEQIDNTVEMMYITNLNQYAATASNIEFYIGEIKEMKQKRDTIELAKSLIEGIQTGRNINACINTFETGTKANKEVDEDNALSSIISNMFDKLGEKIERVLTGIKIVDKLTEGGLAKKELLTIGAKSGVGKSAMSLRMAINMLKQGKKVLIVSREMSKEQVAERILLSYAGITRQEYRSGELSSGKTKKIIETMESLNTDKLRIDDSISTIAQIKKALRMYKPDVLIVDYVQLLTPTDTKVSRERQVAELSRELKNITLDFNMIVIQLTQLADKGTGNYRPHGETYCRESRAIYQDSNQVVYIHEVTEEKELEQAWKRTGFNEGTRLEEFIESMRDKKEKGYTLVEVILDK
;
A
#
# COMPACT_ATOMS: atom_id res chain seq x y z
N MET A 1 -10.72 -37.59 11.97
CA MET A 1 -10.46 -36.58 10.93
C MET A 1 -10.39 -35.24 11.63
N ASN A 2 -9.23 -34.58 11.62
CA ASN A 2 -9.11 -33.22 12.14
C ASN A 2 -9.94 -32.30 11.25
N ASN A 3 -11.07 -31.83 11.79
CA ASN A 3 -12.00 -31.02 11.03
C ASN A 3 -11.60 -29.54 11.22
N TYR A 4 -10.78 -29.01 10.31
CA TYR A 4 -10.24 -27.65 10.36
C TYR A 4 -11.30 -26.53 10.19
N LEU A 5 -12.58 -26.90 10.01
CA LEU A 5 -13.67 -25.97 9.71
C LEU A 5 -14.65 -25.77 10.85
N TYR A 6 -14.67 -26.66 11.82
CA TYR A 6 -15.54 -26.61 13.00
C TYR A 6 -15.03 -27.51 14.12
N ASN A 7 -15.36 -27.18 15.37
CA ASN A 7 -15.08 -28.02 16.53
C ASN A 7 -16.20 -27.86 17.56
N LEU A 8 -17.02 -28.91 17.71
CA LEU A 8 -18.17 -28.91 18.60
C LEU A 8 -17.77 -28.69 20.07
N GLU A 9 -16.63 -29.24 20.49
CA GLU A 9 -16.18 -29.12 21.88
C GLU A 9 -15.76 -27.69 22.20
N TYR A 10 -15.06 -27.00 21.28
CA TYR A 10 -14.65 -25.61 21.47
C TYR A 10 -15.88 -24.69 21.58
N GLU A 11 -16.88 -24.88 20.73
CA GLU A 11 -18.12 -24.11 20.81
C GLU A 11 -18.87 -24.34 22.13
N ARG A 12 -18.95 -25.60 22.59
CA ARG A 12 -19.55 -25.96 23.88
C ARG A 12 -18.80 -25.35 25.06
N ILE A 13 -17.48 -25.35 25.02
CA ILE A 13 -16.64 -24.73 26.05
C ILE A 13 -16.93 -23.23 26.14
N VAL A 14 -16.97 -22.53 25.01
CA VAL A 14 -17.22 -21.08 24.99
C VAL A 14 -18.59 -20.76 25.59
N LEU A 15 -19.66 -21.44 25.13
CA LEU A 15 -21.01 -21.20 25.63
C LEU A 15 -21.19 -21.63 27.08
N GLY A 16 -20.61 -22.76 27.46
CA GLY A 16 -20.65 -23.27 28.83
C GLY A 16 -19.89 -22.38 29.82
N ARG A 17 -18.75 -21.81 29.42
CA ARG A 17 -18.01 -20.85 30.25
C ARG A 17 -18.83 -19.60 30.55
N VAL A 18 -19.53 -19.04 29.54
CA VAL A 18 -20.43 -17.91 29.74
C VAL A 18 -21.60 -18.26 30.67
N LEU A 19 -22.13 -19.48 30.57
CA LEU A 19 -23.22 -19.94 31.45
C LEU A 19 -22.75 -20.11 32.91
N LEU A 20 -21.50 -20.49 33.15
CA LEU A 20 -20.89 -20.56 34.48
C LEU A 20 -20.48 -19.17 35.01
N GLU A 21 -19.99 -18.30 34.18
CA GLU A 21 -19.50 -16.98 34.50
C GLU A 21 -20.15 -15.94 33.55
N PRO A 22 -21.37 -15.46 33.83
CA PRO A 22 -22.14 -14.58 32.92
C PRO A 22 -21.41 -13.32 32.49
N ASN A 23 -20.50 -12.79 33.29
CA ASN A 23 -19.69 -11.60 32.96
C ASN A 23 -18.79 -11.84 31.72
N LEU A 24 -18.45 -13.09 31.41
CA LEU A 24 -17.68 -13.44 30.20
C LEU A 24 -18.49 -13.24 28.91
N PHE A 25 -19.80 -12.95 29.01
CA PHE A 25 -20.59 -12.61 27.82
C PHE A 25 -20.05 -11.35 27.13
N GLU A 26 -19.52 -10.39 27.87
CA GLU A 26 -18.89 -9.18 27.31
C GLU A 26 -17.77 -9.52 26.29
N VAL A 27 -17.05 -10.64 26.49
CA VAL A 27 -15.95 -11.07 25.60
C VAL A 27 -16.47 -11.64 24.28
N ILE A 28 -17.69 -12.15 24.27
CA ILE A 28 -18.28 -12.79 23.07
C ILE A 28 -19.45 -12.02 22.47
N GLN A 29 -19.90 -10.91 23.06
CA GLN A 29 -21.10 -10.17 22.63
C GLN A 29 -21.05 -9.70 21.16
N ASP A 30 -19.85 -9.42 20.66
CA ASP A 30 -19.63 -8.94 19.29
C ASP A 30 -19.48 -10.06 18.26
N LEU A 31 -19.52 -11.33 18.69
CA LEU A 31 -19.50 -12.45 17.75
C LEU A 31 -20.77 -12.46 16.91
N SER A 32 -20.63 -12.90 15.65
CA SER A 32 -21.79 -13.22 14.82
C SER A 32 -22.33 -14.62 15.17
N GLU A 33 -23.62 -14.84 14.93
CA GLU A 33 -24.24 -16.15 15.16
C GLU A 33 -23.56 -17.24 14.30
N GLU A 34 -23.09 -16.88 13.10
CA GLU A 34 -22.40 -17.77 12.15
C GLU A 34 -20.99 -18.17 12.63
N THR A 35 -20.46 -17.55 13.69
CA THR A 35 -19.20 -17.98 14.33
C THR A 35 -19.34 -19.40 14.84
N PHE A 36 -20.52 -19.75 15.34
CA PHE A 36 -20.88 -21.10 15.72
C PHE A 36 -21.35 -21.91 14.51
N TYR A 37 -20.70 -23.04 14.25
CA TYR A 37 -21.05 -23.92 13.12
C TYR A 37 -22.32 -24.71 13.38
N PHE A 38 -22.47 -25.22 14.62
CA PHE A 38 -23.58 -26.07 14.98
C PHE A 38 -24.83 -25.26 15.29
N GLU A 39 -25.97 -25.67 14.71
CA GLU A 39 -27.24 -24.93 14.78
C GLU A 39 -27.71 -24.73 16.22
N TYR A 40 -27.62 -25.75 17.06
CA TYR A 40 -27.98 -25.64 18.48
C TYR A 40 -27.15 -24.59 19.21
N ASN A 41 -25.85 -24.48 18.91
CA ASN A 41 -24.96 -23.49 19.51
C ASN A 41 -25.30 -22.08 19.02
N ARG A 42 -25.73 -21.92 17.75
CA ARG A 42 -26.22 -20.63 17.23
C ARG A 42 -27.46 -20.17 17.98
N VAL A 43 -28.44 -21.08 18.19
CA VAL A 43 -29.67 -20.77 18.91
C VAL A 43 -29.35 -20.38 20.35
N ILE A 44 -28.47 -21.12 21.04
CA ILE A 44 -28.03 -20.81 22.41
C ILE A 44 -27.37 -19.44 22.47
N TYR A 45 -26.45 -19.17 21.58
CA TYR A 45 -25.77 -17.87 21.54
C TYR A 45 -26.74 -16.71 21.25
N LYS A 46 -27.67 -16.90 20.30
CA LYS A 46 -28.74 -15.94 20.02
C LYS A 46 -29.62 -15.66 21.25
N ALA A 47 -29.96 -16.69 21.99
CA ALA A 47 -30.74 -16.56 23.23
C ALA A 47 -29.94 -15.75 24.28
N MET A 48 -28.65 -16.01 24.47
CA MET A 48 -27.76 -15.24 25.34
C MET A 48 -27.73 -13.77 24.93
N LYS A 49 -27.59 -13.45 23.64
CA LYS A 49 -27.64 -12.04 23.13
C LYS A 49 -28.95 -11.35 23.43
N LEU A 50 -30.07 -12.06 23.33
CA LEU A 50 -31.37 -11.48 23.64
C LEU A 50 -31.55 -11.23 25.14
N LEU A 51 -31.10 -12.13 26.01
CA LEU A 51 -31.10 -11.94 27.45
C LEU A 51 -30.26 -10.73 27.87
N ASP A 52 -29.07 -10.60 27.32
CA ASP A 52 -28.21 -9.46 27.58
C ASP A 52 -28.87 -8.15 27.15
N LYS A 53 -29.43 -8.09 25.92
CA LYS A 53 -30.17 -6.93 25.42
C LYS A 53 -31.36 -6.54 26.29
N GLU A 54 -32.05 -7.54 26.87
CA GLU A 54 -33.18 -7.37 27.79
C GLU A 54 -32.73 -7.08 29.23
N LYS A 55 -31.38 -7.05 29.47
CA LYS A 55 -30.77 -6.93 30.81
C LYS A 55 -31.28 -8.00 31.80
N SER A 56 -31.60 -9.15 31.28
CA SER A 56 -32.02 -10.34 32.02
C SER A 56 -30.79 -11.22 32.35
N PRO A 57 -30.76 -11.92 33.48
CA PRO A 57 -29.63 -12.77 33.85
C PRO A 57 -29.42 -13.90 32.84
N ILE A 58 -28.15 -14.15 32.49
CA ILE A 58 -27.74 -15.27 31.63
C ILE A 58 -27.49 -16.47 32.57
N ASP A 59 -28.55 -17.11 33.04
CA ASP A 59 -28.51 -18.34 33.81
C ASP A 59 -29.26 -19.48 33.11
N LEU A 60 -29.12 -20.69 33.64
CA LEU A 60 -29.68 -21.88 33.00
C LEU A 60 -31.22 -21.77 32.81
N ILE A 61 -31.94 -21.24 33.79
CA ILE A 61 -33.41 -21.17 33.76
C ILE A 61 -33.85 -20.12 32.74
N SER A 62 -33.26 -18.93 32.81
CA SER A 62 -33.55 -17.84 31.88
C SER A 62 -33.22 -18.22 30.43
N LEU A 63 -32.08 -18.93 30.24
CA LEU A 63 -31.62 -19.37 28.93
C LEU A 63 -32.55 -20.41 28.34
N VAL A 64 -32.99 -21.44 29.11
CA VAL A 64 -33.95 -22.46 28.64
C VAL A 64 -35.26 -21.80 28.22
N ASN A 65 -35.84 -20.96 29.09
CA ASN A 65 -37.07 -20.23 28.78
C ASN A 65 -36.94 -19.35 27.51
N LYS A 66 -35.81 -18.73 27.30
CA LYS A 66 -35.57 -17.92 26.12
C LYS A 66 -35.43 -18.78 24.85
N ILE A 67 -34.74 -19.91 24.95
CA ILE A 67 -34.60 -20.86 23.83
C ILE A 67 -35.95 -21.42 23.41
N GLU A 68 -36.79 -21.83 24.34
CA GLU A 68 -38.17 -22.33 24.04
C GLU A 68 -39.03 -21.30 23.27
N GLN A 69 -38.77 -19.99 23.48
CA GLN A 69 -39.43 -18.91 22.71
C GLN A 69 -38.90 -18.74 21.29
N ILE A 70 -37.65 -19.14 21.03
CA ILE A 70 -36.96 -18.95 19.74
C ILE A 70 -37.09 -20.21 18.89
N ASP A 71 -36.74 -21.36 19.47
CA ASP A 71 -36.63 -22.63 18.75
C ASP A 71 -36.71 -23.81 19.73
N ASN A 72 -37.74 -24.64 19.59
CA ASN A 72 -37.97 -25.84 20.44
C ASN A 72 -37.10 -27.04 20.05
N THR A 73 -36.13 -26.88 19.12
CA THR A 73 -35.31 -28.01 18.65
C THR A 73 -34.12 -28.31 19.58
N VAL A 74 -33.74 -27.38 20.47
CA VAL A 74 -32.62 -27.56 21.39
C VAL A 74 -33.09 -28.28 22.66
N GLU A 75 -32.63 -29.50 22.87
CA GLU A 75 -32.97 -30.28 24.06
C GLU A 75 -32.37 -29.67 25.34
N MET A 76 -33.19 -29.63 26.43
CA MET A 76 -32.74 -29.13 27.73
C MET A 76 -31.50 -29.86 28.24
N MET A 77 -31.37 -31.15 27.97
CA MET A 77 -30.21 -31.95 28.35
C MET A 77 -28.91 -31.44 27.66
N TYR A 78 -29.00 -30.94 26.43
CA TYR A 78 -27.84 -30.36 25.74
C TYR A 78 -27.34 -29.13 26.46
N ILE A 79 -28.24 -28.22 26.87
CA ILE A 79 -27.92 -26.97 27.57
C ILE A 79 -27.31 -27.26 28.95
N THR A 80 -27.87 -28.19 29.70
CA THR A 80 -27.37 -28.57 31.03
C THR A 80 -25.98 -29.20 30.98
N ASN A 81 -25.68 -29.94 29.90
CA ASN A 81 -24.36 -30.56 29.71
C ASN A 81 -23.25 -29.56 29.33
N LEU A 82 -23.58 -28.35 28.87
CA LEU A 82 -22.56 -27.34 28.55
C LEU A 82 -21.62 -27.04 29.73
N ASN A 83 -22.17 -27.05 30.94
CA ASN A 83 -21.36 -26.79 32.16
C ASN A 83 -20.26 -27.84 32.39
N GLN A 84 -20.45 -29.08 31.94
CA GLN A 84 -19.44 -30.14 32.10
C GLN A 84 -18.23 -29.91 31.20
N TYR A 85 -18.42 -29.39 29.99
CA TYR A 85 -17.33 -29.07 29.06
C TYR A 85 -16.56 -27.83 29.49
N ALA A 86 -17.22 -26.90 30.16
CA ALA A 86 -16.65 -25.66 30.61
C ALA A 86 -15.78 -25.81 31.88
N ALA A 87 -16.04 -26.78 32.72
CA ALA A 87 -15.38 -26.95 34.02
C ALA A 87 -13.86 -27.19 33.93
N THR A 88 -13.38 -27.73 32.81
CA THR A 88 -11.95 -28.08 32.59
C THR A 88 -11.16 -27.03 31.81
N ALA A 89 -11.81 -26.00 31.26
CA ALA A 89 -11.19 -25.01 30.39
C ALA A 89 -10.90 -23.71 31.14
N SER A 90 -9.64 -23.39 31.34
CA SER A 90 -9.21 -22.19 32.07
C SER A 90 -9.09 -20.92 31.21
N ASN A 91 -8.90 -21.04 29.89
CA ASN A 91 -8.67 -19.91 28.99
C ASN A 91 -9.73 -19.87 27.88
N ILE A 92 -10.79 -19.08 28.09
CA ILE A 92 -11.89 -18.92 27.11
C ILE A 92 -11.40 -18.22 25.82
N GLU A 93 -10.46 -17.28 25.92
CA GLU A 93 -9.96 -16.49 24.79
C GLU A 93 -9.31 -17.38 23.72
N PHE A 94 -8.59 -18.42 24.13
CA PHE A 94 -8.03 -19.41 23.21
C PHE A 94 -9.12 -20.06 22.37
N TYR A 95 -10.19 -20.53 23.00
CA TYR A 95 -11.29 -21.22 22.29
C TYR A 95 -12.07 -20.26 21.38
N ILE A 96 -12.24 -19.01 21.82
CA ILE A 96 -12.85 -17.95 21.00
C ILE A 96 -11.99 -17.71 19.75
N GLY A 97 -10.68 -17.59 19.89
CA GLY A 97 -9.75 -17.44 18.76
C GLY A 97 -9.87 -18.60 17.76
N GLU A 98 -9.90 -19.84 18.24
CA GLU A 98 -10.03 -21.05 17.40
C GLU A 98 -11.35 -21.09 16.62
N ILE A 99 -12.51 -20.82 17.27
CA ILE A 99 -13.80 -20.83 16.56
C ILE A 99 -13.93 -19.68 15.55
N LYS A 100 -13.32 -18.52 15.83
CA LYS A 100 -13.20 -17.38 14.91
C LYS A 100 -12.36 -17.75 13.69
N GLU A 101 -11.21 -18.36 13.88
CA GLU A 101 -10.36 -18.84 12.77
C GLU A 101 -11.09 -19.85 11.90
N MET A 102 -11.82 -20.78 12.52
CA MET A 102 -12.65 -21.75 11.80
C MET A 102 -13.76 -21.08 10.98
N LYS A 103 -14.41 -20.05 11.53
CA LYS A 103 -15.37 -19.23 10.77
C LYS A 103 -14.73 -18.56 9.58
N GLN A 104 -13.58 -17.91 9.76
CA GLN A 104 -12.85 -17.24 8.69
C GLN A 104 -12.49 -18.21 7.55
N LYS A 105 -12.10 -19.45 7.88
CA LYS A 105 -11.86 -20.51 6.89
C LYS A 105 -13.13 -20.85 6.10
N ARG A 106 -14.29 -20.99 6.79
CA ARG A 106 -15.59 -21.27 6.14
C ARG A 106 -15.97 -20.13 5.19
N ASP A 107 -15.92 -18.89 5.66
CA ASP A 107 -16.27 -17.71 4.87
C ASP A 107 -15.37 -17.58 3.63
N THR A 108 -14.07 -17.87 3.79
CA THR A 108 -13.12 -17.86 2.65
C THR A 108 -13.45 -18.93 1.62
N ILE A 109 -13.85 -20.12 2.07
CA ILE A 109 -14.27 -21.22 1.17
C ILE A 109 -15.56 -20.83 0.44
N GLU A 110 -16.50 -20.19 1.10
CA GLU A 110 -17.77 -19.75 0.49
C GLU A 110 -17.51 -18.66 -0.57
N LEU A 111 -16.66 -17.69 -0.26
CA LEU A 111 -16.23 -16.70 -1.23
C LEU A 111 -15.51 -17.33 -2.45
N ALA A 112 -14.69 -18.35 -2.22
CA ALA A 112 -14.02 -19.06 -3.29
C ALA A 112 -15.02 -19.85 -4.18
N LYS A 113 -16.03 -20.47 -3.58
CA LYS A 113 -17.12 -21.14 -4.32
C LYS A 113 -17.90 -20.13 -5.16
N SER A 114 -18.27 -18.99 -4.60
CA SER A 114 -18.94 -17.89 -5.32
C SER A 114 -18.10 -17.35 -6.48
N LEU A 115 -16.77 -17.25 -6.32
CA LEU A 115 -15.84 -16.89 -7.38
C LEU A 115 -15.90 -17.92 -8.52
N ILE A 116 -15.82 -19.21 -8.21
CA ILE A 116 -15.85 -20.31 -9.21
C ILE A 116 -17.17 -20.29 -9.96
N GLU A 117 -18.29 -20.22 -9.24
CA GLU A 117 -19.63 -20.17 -9.81
C GLU A 117 -19.84 -18.94 -10.68
N GLY A 118 -19.35 -17.77 -10.23
CA GLY A 118 -19.41 -16.55 -11.03
C GLY A 118 -18.68 -16.68 -12.36
N ILE A 119 -17.52 -17.32 -12.39
CA ILE A 119 -16.75 -17.59 -13.60
C ILE A 119 -17.48 -18.59 -14.49
N GLN A 120 -18.01 -19.67 -13.93
CA GLN A 120 -18.74 -20.70 -14.67
C GLN A 120 -20.03 -20.18 -15.31
N THR A 121 -20.68 -19.20 -14.67
CA THR A 121 -21.91 -18.56 -15.19
C THR A 121 -21.61 -17.40 -16.17
N GLY A 122 -20.35 -17.19 -16.55
CA GLY A 122 -19.93 -16.19 -17.55
C GLY A 122 -19.85 -14.77 -17.03
N ARG A 123 -19.80 -14.53 -15.71
CA ARG A 123 -19.54 -13.20 -15.17
C ARG A 123 -18.11 -12.74 -15.51
N ASN A 124 -17.91 -11.46 -15.56
CA ASN A 124 -16.59 -10.88 -15.82
C ASN A 124 -15.58 -11.33 -14.75
N ILE A 125 -14.48 -11.95 -15.19
CA ILE A 125 -13.44 -12.52 -14.30
C ILE A 125 -12.89 -11.49 -13.32
N ASN A 126 -12.61 -10.27 -13.80
CA ASN A 126 -12.07 -9.21 -12.92
C ASN A 126 -13.09 -8.76 -11.87
N ALA A 127 -14.38 -8.72 -12.22
CA ALA A 127 -15.44 -8.43 -11.25
C ALA A 127 -15.52 -9.52 -10.18
N CYS A 128 -15.45 -10.81 -10.57
CA CYS A 128 -15.44 -11.93 -9.64
C CYS A 128 -14.21 -11.89 -8.70
N ILE A 129 -13.03 -11.61 -9.24
CA ILE A 129 -11.80 -11.48 -8.43
C ILE A 129 -11.91 -10.31 -7.44
N ASN A 130 -12.40 -9.15 -7.89
CA ASN A 130 -12.59 -8.00 -7.01
C ASN A 130 -13.57 -8.28 -5.88
N THR A 131 -14.68 -8.98 -6.16
CA THR A 131 -15.64 -9.39 -5.13
C THR A 131 -14.98 -10.31 -4.11
N PHE A 132 -14.19 -11.29 -4.54
CA PHE A 132 -13.45 -12.18 -3.66
C PHE A 132 -12.44 -11.43 -2.80
N GLU A 133 -11.64 -10.54 -3.38
CA GLU A 133 -10.66 -9.73 -2.64
C GLU A 133 -11.33 -8.79 -1.63
N THR A 134 -12.46 -8.20 -1.98
CA THR A 134 -13.21 -7.32 -1.08
C THR A 134 -13.83 -8.12 0.08
N GLY A 135 -14.42 -9.28 -0.22
CA GLY A 135 -14.99 -10.15 0.79
C GLY A 135 -13.94 -10.69 1.78
N THR A 136 -12.75 -11.08 1.29
CA THR A 136 -11.67 -11.53 2.18
C THR A 136 -11.09 -10.41 3.05
N LYS A 137 -11.14 -9.15 2.60
CA LYS A 137 -10.76 -7.99 3.42
C LYS A 137 -11.80 -7.66 4.48
N ALA A 138 -13.08 -7.77 4.16
CA ALA A 138 -14.17 -7.52 5.10
C ALA A 138 -14.24 -8.57 6.23
N ASN A 139 -13.79 -9.80 5.94
CA ASN A 139 -13.72 -10.89 6.92
C ASN A 139 -12.49 -10.84 7.84
N LYS A 140 -11.57 -9.87 7.63
CA LYS A 140 -10.57 -9.57 8.66
C LYS A 140 -11.28 -8.81 9.78
N GLU A 141 -11.38 -9.43 10.94
CA GLU A 141 -11.88 -8.78 12.14
C GLU A 141 -11.15 -7.46 12.38
N VAL A 142 -11.85 -6.53 13.00
CA VAL A 142 -11.23 -5.33 13.59
C VAL A 142 -10.30 -5.87 14.68
N ASP A 143 -9.03 -6.07 14.34
CA ASP A 143 -8.01 -6.52 15.28
C ASP A 143 -8.06 -5.60 16.51
N GLU A 144 -8.02 -6.18 17.70
CA GLU A 144 -7.79 -5.43 18.97
C GLU A 144 -6.53 -4.57 18.89
N ASP A 145 -5.58 -4.90 18.00
CA ASP A 145 -4.42 -4.09 17.63
C ASP A 145 -4.78 -2.68 17.09
N ASN A 146 -6.03 -2.47 16.66
CA ASN A 146 -6.52 -1.15 16.21
C ASN A 146 -7.07 -0.28 17.34
N ALA A 147 -7.18 -0.77 18.57
CA ALA A 147 -7.51 0.05 19.72
C ALA A 147 -6.40 1.08 19.98
N LEU A 148 -6.77 2.32 20.28
CA LEU A 148 -5.79 3.39 20.54
C LEU A 148 -4.79 3.00 21.64
N SER A 149 -5.25 2.27 22.65
CA SER A 149 -4.41 1.76 23.74
C SER A 149 -3.33 0.79 23.24
N SER A 150 -3.69 -0.15 22.37
CA SER A 150 -2.76 -1.11 21.75
C SER A 150 -1.78 -0.40 20.81
N ILE A 151 -2.27 0.59 20.03
CA ILE A 151 -1.42 1.40 19.18
C ILE A 151 -0.41 2.18 20.00
N ILE A 152 -0.85 2.83 21.10
CA ILE A 152 0.03 3.58 22.00
C ILE A 152 1.04 2.65 22.68
N SER A 153 0.62 1.48 23.17
CA SER A 153 1.53 0.48 23.76
C SER A 153 2.61 0.07 22.77
N ASN A 154 2.23 -0.29 21.54
CA ASN A 154 3.16 -0.62 20.47
C ASN A 154 4.10 0.55 20.08
N MET A 155 3.64 1.80 20.23
CA MET A 155 4.50 2.98 20.05
C MET A 155 5.48 3.14 21.21
N PHE A 156 5.06 2.86 22.43
CA PHE A 156 5.93 2.90 23.62
C PHE A 156 7.03 1.84 23.55
N ASP A 157 6.70 0.62 23.13
CA ASP A 157 7.68 -0.47 22.95
C ASP A 157 8.73 -0.13 21.88
N LYS A 158 8.38 0.71 20.92
CA LYS A 158 9.26 1.21 19.85
C LYS A 158 9.88 2.58 20.15
N LEU A 159 9.68 3.12 21.34
CA LEU A 159 10.28 4.40 21.74
C LEU A 159 11.81 4.30 21.75
N GLY A 160 12.44 5.08 20.86
CA GLY A 160 13.89 5.04 20.66
C GLY A 160 14.35 4.21 19.44
N GLU A 161 13.48 3.42 18.82
CA GLU A 161 13.79 2.80 17.52
C GLU A 161 13.71 3.87 16.40
N LYS A 162 14.76 3.93 15.58
CA LYS A 162 14.72 4.76 14.37
C LYS A 162 13.69 4.18 13.40
N ILE A 163 12.71 4.97 13.00
CA ILE A 163 11.84 4.62 11.87
C ILE A 163 12.74 4.33 10.65
N GLU A 164 12.64 3.11 10.13
CA GLU A 164 13.40 2.73 8.93
C GLU A 164 12.92 3.57 7.74
N ARG A 165 13.79 4.49 7.29
CA ARG A 165 13.56 5.29 6.09
C ARG A 165 14.54 4.87 4.99
N VAL A 166 14.09 4.90 3.75
CA VAL A 166 14.87 4.56 2.57
C VAL A 166 15.27 5.87 1.89
N LEU A 167 16.56 6.14 1.84
CA LEU A 167 17.08 7.34 1.19
C LEU A 167 16.78 7.31 -0.31
N THR A 168 16.25 8.40 -0.83
CA THR A 168 16.08 8.58 -2.28
C THR A 168 17.44 8.81 -2.98
N GLY A 169 18.44 9.27 -2.22
CA GLY A 169 19.76 9.65 -2.71
C GLY A 169 19.76 10.99 -3.44
N ILE A 170 18.65 11.70 -3.43
CA ILE A 170 18.53 13.09 -3.86
C ILE A 170 18.58 13.94 -2.60
N LYS A 171 19.73 14.53 -2.30
CA LYS A 171 20.02 15.20 -1.02
C LYS A 171 18.92 16.16 -0.57
N ILE A 172 18.35 16.94 -1.49
CA ILE A 172 17.29 17.90 -1.14
C ILE A 172 16.00 17.18 -0.76
N VAL A 173 15.63 16.11 -1.46
CA VAL A 173 14.44 15.31 -1.14
C VAL A 173 14.65 14.62 0.21
N ASP A 174 15.77 13.95 0.43
CA ASP A 174 16.08 13.26 1.68
C ASP A 174 16.09 14.22 2.90
N LYS A 175 16.59 15.46 2.72
CA LYS A 175 16.54 16.49 3.75
C LYS A 175 15.11 16.92 4.07
N LEU A 176 14.31 17.14 3.04
CA LEU A 176 12.93 17.63 3.19
C LEU A 176 11.97 16.53 3.68
N THR A 177 12.32 15.27 3.43
CA THR A 177 11.57 14.09 3.91
C THR A 177 12.16 13.52 5.21
N GLU A 178 12.96 14.30 5.93
CA GLU A 178 13.54 13.93 7.23
C GLU A 178 14.28 12.56 7.23
N GLY A 179 15.02 12.30 6.15
CA GLY A 179 15.85 11.10 6.02
C GLY A 179 15.35 10.06 5.03
N GLY A 180 14.49 10.44 4.07
CA GLY A 180 14.01 9.56 3.01
C GLY A 180 12.56 9.16 3.14
N LEU A 181 12.16 8.06 2.48
CA LEU A 181 10.78 7.58 2.43
C LEU A 181 10.57 6.44 3.43
N ALA A 182 9.44 6.45 4.12
CA ALA A 182 9.01 5.36 4.98
C ALA A 182 8.06 4.40 4.23
N LYS A 183 7.92 3.17 4.74
CA LYS A 183 6.87 2.26 4.27
C LYS A 183 5.49 2.89 4.44
N LYS A 184 4.53 2.48 3.61
CA LYS A 184 3.16 3.04 3.55
C LYS A 184 3.08 4.48 3.04
N GLU A 185 4.17 5.03 2.50
CA GLU A 185 4.18 6.35 1.88
C GLU A 185 4.06 6.28 0.35
N LEU A 186 3.29 7.24 -0.20
CA LEU A 186 3.17 7.52 -1.62
C LEU A 186 3.88 8.83 -1.92
N LEU A 187 4.98 8.76 -2.68
CA LEU A 187 5.66 9.93 -3.24
C LEU A 187 5.18 10.19 -4.66
N THR A 188 4.74 11.39 -4.95
CA THR A 188 4.48 11.84 -6.33
C THR A 188 5.59 12.73 -6.84
N ILE A 189 6.09 12.43 -8.04
CA ILE A 189 7.04 13.28 -8.77
C ILE A 189 6.33 13.88 -9.98
N GLY A 190 6.12 15.19 -9.95
CA GLY A 190 5.46 15.95 -11.01
C GLY A 190 6.44 16.80 -11.82
N ALA A 191 6.37 16.72 -13.15
CA ALA A 191 7.14 17.58 -14.04
C ALA A 191 6.45 17.77 -15.39
N LYS A 192 6.77 18.83 -16.11
CA LYS A 192 6.45 18.97 -17.53
C LYS A 192 7.19 17.89 -18.33
N SER A 193 6.75 17.64 -19.57
CA SER A 193 7.45 16.71 -20.47
C SER A 193 8.89 17.17 -20.71
N GLY A 194 9.84 16.23 -20.71
CA GLY A 194 11.25 16.50 -21.00
C GLY A 194 12.10 17.04 -19.83
N VAL A 195 11.53 17.48 -18.72
CA VAL A 195 12.25 18.13 -17.62
C VAL A 195 13.07 17.16 -16.74
N GLY A 196 12.90 15.84 -16.93
CA GLY A 196 13.76 14.87 -16.24
C GLY A 196 13.07 14.03 -15.16
N LYS A 197 11.75 13.99 -15.12
CA LYS A 197 10.95 13.19 -14.16
C LYS A 197 11.40 11.71 -14.09
N SER A 198 11.49 11.02 -15.25
CA SER A 198 11.95 9.63 -15.32
C SER A 198 13.44 9.51 -14.93
N ALA A 199 14.29 10.47 -15.30
CA ALA A 199 15.71 10.45 -14.93
C ALA A 199 15.88 10.52 -13.40
N MET A 200 15.10 11.36 -12.73
CA MET A 200 15.10 11.47 -11.27
C MET A 200 14.63 10.19 -10.59
N SER A 201 13.52 9.60 -11.05
CA SER A 201 13.00 8.35 -10.48
C SER A 201 13.96 7.17 -10.66
N LEU A 202 14.62 7.07 -11.83
CA LEU A 202 15.64 6.05 -12.08
C LEU A 202 16.87 6.24 -11.20
N ARG A 203 17.27 7.50 -10.93
CA ARG A 203 18.35 7.80 -9.97
C ARG A 203 17.98 7.39 -8.57
N MET A 204 16.74 7.62 -8.14
CA MET A 204 16.22 7.13 -6.85
C MET A 204 16.24 5.60 -6.81
N ALA A 205 15.77 4.92 -7.87
CA ALA A 205 15.82 3.46 -7.97
C ALA A 205 17.24 2.90 -7.76
N ILE A 206 18.24 3.48 -8.44
CA ILE A 206 19.64 3.08 -8.29
C ILE A 206 20.12 3.25 -6.83
N ASN A 207 19.77 4.36 -6.19
CA ASN A 207 20.18 4.61 -4.82
C ASN A 207 19.51 3.66 -3.83
N MET A 208 18.25 3.28 -4.06
CA MET A 208 17.53 2.29 -3.26
C MET A 208 18.08 0.88 -3.45
N LEU A 209 18.47 0.51 -4.68
CA LEU A 209 19.17 -0.75 -4.95
C LEU A 209 20.50 -0.84 -4.19
N LYS A 210 21.27 0.26 -4.12
CA LYS A 210 22.52 0.33 -3.33
C LYS A 210 22.29 0.12 -1.84
N GLN A 211 21.13 0.48 -1.33
CA GLN A 211 20.70 0.21 0.04
C GLN A 211 20.13 -1.21 0.21
N GLY A 212 20.22 -2.05 -0.82
CA GLY A 212 19.77 -3.44 -0.78
C GLY A 212 18.27 -3.63 -0.95
N LYS A 213 17.50 -2.57 -1.28
CA LYS A 213 16.04 -2.67 -1.48
C LYS A 213 15.70 -3.32 -2.82
N LYS A 214 14.62 -4.09 -2.83
CA LYS A 214 14.05 -4.63 -4.07
C LYS A 214 13.15 -3.60 -4.74
N VAL A 215 13.38 -3.34 -6.03
CA VAL A 215 12.66 -2.31 -6.78
C VAL A 215 11.93 -2.94 -7.97
N LEU A 216 10.64 -2.61 -8.12
CA LEU A 216 9.86 -2.88 -9.33
C LEU A 216 9.58 -1.56 -10.04
N ILE A 217 9.95 -1.46 -11.30
CA ILE A 217 9.63 -0.32 -12.17
C ILE A 217 8.57 -0.78 -13.19
N VAL A 218 7.41 -0.15 -13.16
CA VAL A 218 6.36 -0.28 -14.16
C VAL A 218 6.49 0.92 -15.08
N SER A 219 7.00 0.70 -16.31
CA SER A 219 7.24 1.74 -17.29
C SER A 219 6.18 1.68 -18.39
N ARG A 220 5.38 2.76 -18.52
CA ARG A 220 4.36 2.86 -19.58
C ARG A 220 4.76 3.84 -20.68
N GLU A 221 5.79 4.67 -20.45
CA GLU A 221 6.31 5.64 -21.42
C GLU A 221 7.45 5.07 -22.25
N MET A 222 8.26 4.17 -21.66
CA MET A 222 9.48 3.64 -22.26
C MET A 222 9.50 2.12 -22.21
N SER A 223 10.15 1.49 -23.20
CA SER A 223 10.39 0.05 -23.16
C SER A 223 11.37 -0.30 -22.04
N LYS A 224 11.30 -1.54 -21.55
CA LYS A 224 12.20 -2.04 -20.49
C LYS A 224 13.68 -1.95 -20.90
N GLU A 225 13.98 -2.14 -22.19
CA GLU A 225 15.35 -2.00 -22.73
C GLU A 225 15.82 -0.54 -22.61
N GLN A 226 14.97 0.43 -22.95
CA GLN A 226 15.30 1.85 -22.84
C GLN A 226 15.49 2.29 -21.38
N VAL A 227 14.70 1.74 -20.46
CA VAL A 227 14.85 2.00 -19.02
C VAL A 227 16.16 1.41 -18.52
N ALA A 228 16.46 0.14 -18.89
CA ALA A 228 17.71 -0.52 -18.51
C ALA A 228 18.95 0.22 -19.07
N GLU A 229 18.91 0.65 -20.36
CA GLU A 229 19.96 1.49 -20.97
C GLU A 229 20.19 2.76 -20.14
N ARG A 230 19.12 3.49 -19.77
CA ARG A 230 19.24 4.72 -18.98
C ARG A 230 19.83 4.47 -17.61
N ILE A 231 19.43 3.40 -16.93
CA ILE A 231 19.98 3.02 -15.62
C ILE A 231 21.48 2.75 -15.75
N LEU A 232 21.87 1.90 -16.70
CA LEU A 232 23.26 1.50 -16.92
C LEU A 232 24.15 2.70 -17.23
N LEU A 233 23.76 3.53 -18.18
CA LEU A 233 24.53 4.69 -18.59
C LEU A 233 24.63 5.74 -17.48
N SER A 234 23.53 6.01 -16.76
CA SER A 234 23.52 6.93 -15.64
C SER A 234 24.44 6.45 -14.50
N TYR A 235 24.49 5.16 -14.25
CA TYR A 235 25.35 4.59 -13.20
C TYR A 235 26.82 4.60 -13.61
N ALA A 236 27.11 4.27 -14.87
CA ALA A 236 28.47 4.31 -15.41
C ALA A 236 28.99 5.74 -15.65
N GLY A 237 28.12 6.76 -15.58
CA GLY A 237 28.47 8.15 -15.87
C GLY A 237 28.82 8.38 -17.36
N ILE A 238 28.14 7.68 -18.25
CA ILE A 238 28.31 7.76 -19.69
C ILE A 238 27.06 8.39 -20.30
N THR A 239 27.25 9.35 -21.21
CA THR A 239 26.15 10.00 -21.91
C THR A 239 25.56 9.07 -22.98
N ARG A 240 24.28 9.27 -23.29
CA ARG A 240 23.59 8.51 -24.35
C ARG A 240 24.23 8.76 -25.73
N GLN A 241 24.73 9.95 -25.97
CA GLN A 241 25.42 10.31 -27.20
C GLN A 241 26.72 9.50 -27.34
N GLU A 242 27.55 9.42 -26.32
CA GLU A 242 28.76 8.61 -26.31
C GLU A 242 28.49 7.13 -26.51
N TYR A 243 27.42 6.60 -25.90
CA TYR A 243 27.03 5.22 -26.08
C TYR A 243 26.56 4.93 -27.52
N ARG A 244 25.77 5.84 -28.11
CA ARG A 244 25.22 5.67 -29.47
C ARG A 244 26.23 5.94 -30.59
N SER A 245 27.30 6.69 -30.32
CA SER A 245 28.37 6.89 -31.29
C SER A 245 29.09 5.59 -31.65
N GLY A 246 28.98 4.57 -30.80
CA GLY A 246 29.69 3.29 -30.97
C GLY A 246 31.21 3.37 -30.66
N GLU A 247 31.73 4.56 -30.39
CA GLU A 247 33.14 4.83 -30.12
C GLU A 247 33.38 4.99 -28.61
N LEU A 248 33.14 3.91 -27.87
CA LEU A 248 33.47 3.90 -26.43
C LEU A 248 34.94 3.56 -26.24
N SER A 249 35.67 4.44 -25.51
CA SER A 249 37.03 4.11 -25.09
C SER A 249 37.03 2.84 -24.22
N SER A 250 38.15 2.12 -24.22
CA SER A 250 38.33 0.92 -23.40
C SER A 250 38.01 1.15 -21.92
N GLY A 251 38.34 2.34 -21.40
CA GLY A 251 37.99 2.73 -20.02
C GLY A 251 36.51 2.88 -19.76
N LYS A 252 35.73 3.38 -20.74
CA LYS A 252 34.26 3.49 -20.63
C LYS A 252 33.57 2.15 -20.76
N THR A 253 34.07 1.28 -21.65
CA THR A 253 33.59 -0.10 -21.77
C THR A 253 33.80 -0.86 -20.46
N LYS A 254 34.99 -0.74 -19.84
CA LYS A 254 35.29 -1.34 -18.55
C LYS A 254 34.33 -0.83 -17.46
N LYS A 255 34.05 0.46 -17.42
CA LYS A 255 33.05 1.04 -16.50
C LYS A 255 31.67 0.45 -16.66
N ILE A 256 31.22 0.20 -17.88
CA ILE A 256 29.92 -0.45 -18.12
C ILE A 256 29.92 -1.86 -17.51
N ILE A 257 30.96 -2.65 -17.74
CA ILE A 257 31.08 -4.01 -17.22
C ILE A 257 31.09 -3.98 -15.69
N GLU A 258 31.95 -3.16 -15.08
CA GLU A 258 32.01 -2.99 -13.61
C GLU A 258 30.64 -2.54 -13.04
N THR A 259 29.92 -1.72 -13.78
CA THR A 259 28.57 -1.28 -13.41
C THR A 259 27.59 -2.44 -13.44
N MET A 260 27.64 -3.29 -14.46
CA MET A 260 26.77 -4.46 -14.55
C MET A 260 27.02 -5.45 -13.44
N GLU A 261 28.29 -5.67 -13.06
CA GLU A 261 28.70 -6.54 -11.95
C GLU A 261 28.29 -5.97 -10.58
N SER A 262 28.37 -4.65 -10.41
CA SER A 262 28.04 -3.97 -9.14
C SER A 262 26.56 -3.73 -8.93
N LEU A 263 25.77 -3.69 -10.00
CA LEU A 263 24.31 -3.59 -9.90
C LEU A 263 23.74 -4.90 -9.40
N ASN A 264 23.07 -4.87 -8.27
CA ASN A 264 22.35 -6.03 -7.73
C ASN A 264 21.09 -6.28 -8.58
N THR A 265 21.32 -6.83 -9.79
CA THR A 265 20.30 -6.99 -10.83
C THR A 265 19.14 -7.86 -10.38
N ASP A 266 19.39 -8.80 -9.45
CA ASP A 266 18.34 -9.68 -8.90
C ASP A 266 17.29 -8.92 -8.08
N LYS A 267 17.64 -7.71 -7.60
CA LYS A 267 16.76 -6.83 -6.83
C LYS A 267 16.04 -5.79 -7.67
N LEU A 268 16.24 -5.77 -8.99
CA LEU A 268 15.58 -4.86 -9.90
C LEU A 268 14.72 -5.63 -10.90
N ARG A 269 13.46 -5.27 -11.00
CA ARG A 269 12.60 -5.68 -12.11
C ARG A 269 12.05 -4.47 -12.83
N ILE A 270 12.03 -4.54 -14.16
CA ILE A 270 11.46 -3.55 -15.06
C ILE A 270 10.42 -4.26 -15.91
N ASP A 271 9.21 -3.75 -15.91
CA ASP A 271 8.10 -4.32 -16.66
C ASP A 271 7.34 -3.22 -17.41
N ASP A 272 7.30 -3.33 -18.74
CA ASP A 272 6.59 -2.42 -19.65
C ASP A 272 5.27 -3.01 -20.17
N SER A 273 5.00 -4.27 -19.85
CA SER A 273 3.77 -4.97 -20.21
C SER A 273 2.61 -4.73 -19.24
N ILE A 274 2.92 -4.41 -17.98
CA ILE A 274 1.94 -4.12 -16.94
C ILE A 274 1.23 -2.81 -17.26
N SER A 275 -0.09 -2.86 -17.43
CA SER A 275 -0.92 -1.70 -17.76
C SER A 275 -2.06 -1.43 -16.78
N THR A 276 -2.41 -2.37 -15.90
CA THR A 276 -3.54 -2.25 -14.98
C THR A 276 -3.12 -2.42 -13.52
N ILE A 277 -3.89 -1.86 -12.59
CA ILE A 277 -3.69 -2.04 -11.15
C ILE A 277 -3.72 -3.53 -10.75
N ALA A 278 -4.61 -4.32 -11.35
CA ALA A 278 -4.68 -5.76 -11.07
C ALA A 278 -3.38 -6.50 -11.44
N GLN A 279 -2.77 -6.14 -12.58
CA GLN A 279 -1.47 -6.68 -12.99
C GLN A 279 -0.35 -6.23 -12.06
N ILE A 280 -0.36 -4.96 -11.61
CA ILE A 280 0.58 -4.46 -10.59
C ILE A 280 0.44 -5.31 -9.32
N LYS A 281 -0.77 -5.45 -8.76
CA LYS A 281 -1.00 -6.25 -7.53
C LYS A 281 -0.54 -7.71 -7.71
N LYS A 282 -0.73 -8.32 -8.89
CA LYS A 282 -0.21 -9.66 -9.21
C LYS A 282 1.32 -9.70 -9.17
N ALA A 283 2.00 -8.75 -9.81
CA ALA A 283 3.47 -8.66 -9.82
C ALA A 283 4.04 -8.45 -8.41
N LEU A 284 3.38 -7.61 -7.59
CA LEU A 284 3.77 -7.37 -6.19
C LEU A 284 3.71 -8.64 -5.34
N ARG A 285 2.65 -9.47 -5.48
CA ARG A 285 2.54 -10.75 -4.77
C ARG A 285 3.65 -11.73 -5.15
N MET A 286 4.04 -11.75 -6.43
CA MET A 286 5.06 -12.67 -6.95
C MET A 286 6.48 -12.22 -6.59
N TYR A 287 6.79 -10.94 -6.78
CA TYR A 287 8.15 -10.43 -6.66
C TYR A 287 8.45 -9.88 -5.25
N LYS A 288 7.45 -9.43 -4.51
CA LYS A 288 7.53 -8.82 -3.17
C LYS A 288 8.60 -7.73 -3.11
N PRO A 289 8.49 -6.65 -3.89
CA PRO A 289 9.43 -5.54 -3.85
C PRO A 289 9.22 -4.67 -2.61
N ASP A 290 10.27 -3.95 -2.19
CA ASP A 290 10.19 -2.92 -1.15
C ASP A 290 9.67 -1.59 -1.71
N VAL A 291 9.93 -1.34 -3.00
CA VAL A 291 9.61 -0.09 -3.69
C VAL A 291 8.98 -0.39 -5.06
N LEU A 292 7.85 0.26 -5.33
CA LEU A 292 7.22 0.30 -6.65
C LEU A 292 7.40 1.69 -7.25
N ILE A 293 7.87 1.76 -8.50
CA ILE A 293 7.92 3.00 -9.30
C ILE A 293 6.99 2.84 -10.50
N VAL A 294 6.10 3.81 -10.72
CA VAL A 294 5.16 3.83 -11.84
C VAL A 294 5.43 5.05 -12.73
N ASP A 295 5.90 4.83 -13.95
CA ASP A 295 6.21 5.88 -14.95
C ASP A 295 5.29 5.76 -16.17
N TYR A 296 4.23 6.55 -16.27
CA TYR A 296 3.60 7.44 -15.32
C TYR A 296 2.11 7.11 -15.16
N VAL A 297 1.50 7.53 -14.08
CA VAL A 297 0.15 7.08 -13.65
C VAL A 297 -0.93 7.25 -14.73
N GLN A 298 -0.89 8.36 -15.48
CA GLN A 298 -1.89 8.64 -16.51
C GLN A 298 -1.84 7.65 -17.71
N LEU A 299 -0.80 6.84 -17.85
CA LEU A 299 -0.72 5.82 -18.91
C LEU A 299 -1.23 4.44 -18.47
N LEU A 300 -1.59 4.29 -17.20
CA LEU A 300 -2.27 3.08 -16.76
C LEU A 300 -3.69 3.02 -17.32
N THR A 301 -4.15 1.81 -17.58
CA THR A 301 -5.52 1.55 -18.04
C THR A 301 -6.46 1.51 -16.82
N PRO A 302 -7.47 2.38 -16.77
CA PRO A 302 -8.45 2.39 -15.68
C PRO A 302 -9.37 1.17 -15.74
N THR A 303 -10.01 0.84 -14.62
CA THR A 303 -10.99 -0.24 -14.53
C THR A 303 -12.29 0.15 -15.23
N ASP A 304 -12.77 1.39 -15.05
CA ASP A 304 -13.94 1.93 -15.72
C ASP A 304 -13.53 2.97 -16.78
N THR A 305 -13.77 2.65 -18.04
CA THR A 305 -13.48 3.57 -19.17
C THR A 305 -14.63 4.51 -19.49
N LYS A 306 -15.81 4.35 -18.86
CA LYS A 306 -17.01 5.16 -19.13
C LYS A 306 -17.04 6.47 -18.34
N VAL A 307 -16.25 6.58 -17.28
CA VAL A 307 -16.16 7.80 -16.47
C VAL A 307 -15.19 8.83 -17.10
N SER A 308 -15.27 10.09 -16.65
CA SER A 308 -14.38 11.14 -17.15
C SER A 308 -12.91 10.82 -16.88
N ARG A 309 -12.01 11.35 -17.71
CA ARG A 309 -10.57 11.13 -17.59
C ARG A 309 -10.04 11.53 -16.21
N GLU A 310 -10.53 12.62 -15.67
CA GLU A 310 -10.19 13.08 -14.33
C GLU A 310 -10.52 12.04 -13.25
N ARG A 311 -11.72 11.42 -13.34
CA ARG A 311 -12.12 10.35 -12.41
C ARG A 311 -11.31 9.09 -12.60
N GLN A 312 -10.97 8.72 -13.84
CA GLN A 312 -10.12 7.57 -14.12
C GLN A 312 -8.75 7.72 -13.44
N VAL A 313 -8.12 8.89 -13.57
CA VAL A 313 -6.80 9.16 -12.99
C VAL A 313 -6.89 9.27 -11.46
N ALA A 314 -7.99 9.79 -10.93
CA ALA A 314 -8.24 9.81 -9.49
C ALA A 314 -8.34 8.39 -8.91
N GLU A 315 -9.06 7.49 -9.57
CA GLU A 315 -9.15 6.08 -9.16
C GLU A 315 -7.78 5.40 -9.17
N LEU A 316 -7.00 5.59 -10.25
CA LEU A 316 -5.65 5.02 -10.36
C LEU A 316 -4.72 5.51 -9.24
N SER A 317 -4.74 6.80 -8.93
CA SER A 317 -3.93 7.37 -7.84
C SER A 317 -4.33 6.80 -6.49
N ARG A 318 -5.64 6.72 -6.20
CA ARG A 318 -6.17 6.13 -4.96
C ARG A 318 -5.79 4.66 -4.82
N GLU A 319 -5.86 3.89 -5.89
CA GLU A 319 -5.45 2.49 -5.88
C GLU A 319 -3.93 2.33 -5.63
N LEU A 320 -3.09 3.23 -6.16
CA LEU A 320 -1.66 3.24 -5.84
C LEU A 320 -1.41 3.61 -4.37
N LYS A 321 -2.21 4.51 -3.79
CA LYS A 321 -2.17 4.79 -2.35
C LYS A 321 -2.58 3.57 -1.52
N ASN A 322 -3.65 2.88 -1.90
CA ASN A 322 -4.07 1.64 -1.23
C ASN A 322 -2.98 0.57 -1.27
N ILE A 323 -2.26 0.45 -2.39
CA ILE A 323 -1.12 -0.47 -2.52
C ILE A 323 -0.05 -0.19 -1.46
N THR A 324 0.24 1.07 -1.11
CA THR A 324 1.22 1.36 -0.05
C THR A 324 0.84 0.73 1.27
N LEU A 325 -0.46 0.75 1.61
CA LEU A 325 -1.02 0.22 2.86
C LEU A 325 -1.13 -1.31 2.80
N ASP A 326 -1.76 -1.84 1.73
CA ASP A 326 -2.04 -3.27 1.55
C ASP A 326 -0.75 -4.12 1.51
N PHE A 327 0.32 -3.60 0.90
CA PHE A 327 1.59 -4.31 0.71
C PHE A 327 2.70 -3.82 1.64
N ASN A 328 2.42 -2.85 2.54
CA ASN A 328 3.39 -2.28 3.48
C ASN A 328 4.70 -1.85 2.79
N MET A 329 4.60 -1.08 1.71
CA MET A 329 5.70 -0.72 0.84
C MET A 329 5.74 0.76 0.50
N ILE A 330 6.83 1.21 -0.14
CA ILE A 330 6.97 2.55 -0.71
C ILE A 330 6.46 2.52 -2.15
N VAL A 331 5.64 3.51 -2.54
CA VAL A 331 5.25 3.73 -3.93
C VAL A 331 5.71 5.11 -4.39
N ILE A 332 6.34 5.16 -5.55
CA ILE A 332 6.72 6.39 -6.24
C ILE A 332 5.94 6.44 -7.54
N GLN A 333 5.00 7.36 -7.65
CA GLN A 333 4.27 7.60 -8.90
C GLN A 333 4.77 8.86 -9.59
N LEU A 334 4.90 8.78 -10.90
CA LEU A 334 5.24 9.93 -11.74
C LEU A 334 3.96 10.49 -12.35
N THR A 335 3.91 11.80 -12.47
CA THR A 335 2.78 12.50 -13.10
C THR A 335 3.26 13.61 -14.03
N GLN A 336 2.59 13.74 -15.16
CA GLN A 336 2.83 14.85 -16.08
C GLN A 336 2.01 16.04 -15.65
N LEU A 337 2.67 17.21 -15.54
CA LEU A 337 1.99 18.46 -15.21
C LEU A 337 1.26 19.05 -16.41
N ALA A 338 0.17 19.76 -16.14
CA ALA A 338 -0.55 20.50 -17.15
C ALA A 338 0.30 21.64 -17.71
N ASP A 339 0.22 21.86 -19.02
CA ASP A 339 0.77 23.04 -19.65
C ASP A 339 -0.27 24.16 -19.56
N LYS A 340 -0.02 25.17 -18.73
CA LYS A 340 -0.96 26.29 -18.49
C LYS A 340 -0.69 27.49 -19.42
N GLY A 341 -0.37 27.23 -20.71
CA GLY A 341 -0.19 28.25 -21.72
C GLY A 341 1.24 28.77 -21.84
N THR A 342 1.40 29.94 -22.50
CA THR A 342 2.69 30.56 -22.78
C THR A 342 3.31 31.20 -21.54
N GLY A 343 4.03 30.38 -20.77
CA GLY A 343 4.78 30.84 -19.61
C GLY A 343 5.37 29.66 -18.85
N ASN A 344 6.58 29.85 -18.34
CA ASN A 344 7.24 28.83 -17.50
C ASN A 344 6.83 29.08 -16.05
N TYR A 345 5.60 28.62 -15.69
CA TYR A 345 5.09 28.79 -14.34
C TYR A 345 5.71 27.76 -13.39
N ARG A 346 6.30 28.24 -12.31
CA ARG A 346 6.79 27.39 -11.21
C ARG A 346 5.58 26.62 -10.59
N PRO A 347 5.60 25.28 -10.60
CA PRO A 347 4.49 24.50 -10.10
C PRO A 347 4.38 24.60 -8.57
N HIS A 348 3.15 24.66 -8.06
CA HIS A 348 2.81 24.60 -6.64
C HIS A 348 1.37 24.12 -6.47
N GLY A 349 1.10 23.39 -5.40
CA GLY A 349 -0.25 22.93 -5.05
C GLY A 349 -0.86 21.95 -6.06
N GLU A 350 -2.11 21.60 -5.82
CA GLU A 350 -2.85 20.57 -6.56
C GLU A 350 -3.21 20.95 -8.01
N THR A 351 -3.22 22.26 -8.32
CA THR A 351 -3.72 22.78 -9.60
C THR A 351 -2.82 22.45 -10.80
N TYR A 352 -1.62 21.99 -10.55
CA TYR A 352 -0.64 21.64 -11.60
C TYR A 352 -0.65 20.16 -11.99
N CYS A 353 -1.25 19.29 -11.16
CA CYS A 353 -1.42 17.89 -11.53
C CYS A 353 -2.42 17.77 -12.69
N ARG A 354 -1.90 17.40 -13.87
CA ARG A 354 -2.71 17.20 -15.06
C ARG A 354 -3.74 16.10 -14.83
N GLU A 355 -4.98 16.37 -15.26
CA GLU A 355 -6.09 15.42 -15.27
C GLU A 355 -6.67 15.04 -13.89
N SER A 356 -5.98 15.27 -12.76
CA SER A 356 -6.60 15.00 -11.45
C SER A 356 -5.91 15.69 -10.27
N ARG A 357 -6.69 16.43 -9.48
CA ARG A 357 -6.26 16.93 -8.16
C ARG A 357 -6.05 15.81 -7.15
N ALA A 358 -6.71 14.67 -7.36
CA ALA A 358 -6.59 13.51 -6.47
C ALA A 358 -5.16 12.99 -6.38
N ILE A 359 -4.34 13.09 -7.45
CA ILE A 359 -2.92 12.74 -7.41
C ILE A 359 -2.20 13.47 -6.27
N TYR A 360 -2.47 14.76 -6.11
CA TYR A 360 -1.89 15.56 -5.03
C TYR A 360 -2.45 15.17 -3.67
N GLN A 361 -3.77 14.99 -3.58
CA GLN A 361 -4.46 14.69 -2.32
C GLN A 361 -4.11 13.32 -1.75
N ASP A 362 -4.01 12.29 -2.59
CA ASP A 362 -3.68 10.92 -2.20
C ASP A 362 -2.21 10.76 -1.77
N SER A 363 -1.32 11.65 -2.21
CA SER A 363 0.11 11.59 -1.93
C SER A 363 0.43 12.00 -0.50
N ASN A 364 1.40 11.30 0.12
CA ASN A 364 2.01 11.73 1.37
C ASN A 364 2.99 12.89 1.13
N GLN A 365 3.70 12.82 -0.01
CA GLN A 365 4.69 13.81 -0.38
C GLN A 365 4.59 14.08 -1.87
N VAL A 366 4.75 15.33 -2.26
CA VAL A 366 4.74 15.77 -3.66
C VAL A 366 5.99 16.57 -3.95
N VAL A 367 6.76 16.10 -4.92
CA VAL A 367 7.97 16.76 -5.42
C VAL A 367 7.71 17.22 -6.84
N TYR A 368 7.86 18.49 -7.09
CA TYR A 368 7.85 19.04 -8.44
C TYR A 368 9.28 19.28 -8.94
N ILE A 369 9.48 19.00 -10.23
CA ILE A 369 10.72 19.36 -10.95
C ILE A 369 10.35 20.47 -11.93
N HIS A 370 11.00 21.62 -11.76
CA HIS A 370 10.79 22.81 -12.57
C HIS A 370 12.07 23.17 -13.32
N GLU A 371 12.00 23.32 -14.64
CA GLU A 371 13.12 23.79 -15.44
C GLU A 371 13.24 25.31 -15.32
N VAL A 372 14.40 25.78 -14.89
CA VAL A 372 14.70 27.20 -14.73
C VAL A 372 15.24 27.73 -16.06
N THR A 373 14.42 28.45 -16.79
CA THR A 373 14.75 28.92 -18.14
C THR A 373 15.14 30.40 -18.19
N GLU A 374 14.58 31.22 -17.30
CA GLU A 374 14.76 32.67 -17.28
C GLU A 374 15.69 33.12 -16.15
N GLU A 375 16.45 34.21 -16.41
CA GLU A 375 17.40 34.78 -15.43
C GLU A 375 16.68 35.28 -14.17
N LYS A 376 15.49 35.87 -14.32
CA LYS A 376 14.64 36.26 -13.18
C LYS A 376 14.26 35.11 -12.28
N GLU A 377 14.06 33.93 -12.85
CA GLU A 377 13.79 32.73 -12.10
C GLU A 377 15.03 32.24 -11.31
N LEU A 378 16.23 32.39 -11.88
CA LEU A 378 17.50 32.14 -11.18
C LEU A 378 17.66 33.02 -9.94
N GLU A 379 17.39 34.32 -10.06
CA GLU A 379 17.41 35.25 -8.92
C GLU A 379 16.40 34.84 -7.84
N GLN A 380 15.20 34.45 -8.24
CA GLN A 380 14.17 34.02 -7.30
C GLN A 380 14.52 32.68 -6.65
N ALA A 381 15.07 31.72 -7.41
CA ALA A 381 15.55 30.45 -6.90
C ALA A 381 16.68 30.67 -5.88
N TRP A 382 17.62 31.53 -6.17
CA TRP A 382 18.70 31.90 -5.25
C TRP A 382 18.17 32.48 -3.95
N LYS A 383 17.24 33.43 -4.01
CA LYS A 383 16.59 34.03 -2.82
C LYS A 383 15.85 33.00 -1.94
N ARG A 384 15.26 31.99 -2.56
CA ARG A 384 14.49 30.92 -1.85
C ARG A 384 15.37 29.85 -1.21
N THR A 385 16.50 29.50 -1.85
CA THR A 385 17.33 28.38 -1.42
C THR A 385 18.23 28.70 -0.23
N GLY A 386 18.32 30.00 0.18
CA GLY A 386 19.16 30.40 1.32
C GLY A 386 20.65 30.17 1.09
N PHE A 387 21.10 30.12 -0.17
CA PHE A 387 22.53 30.01 -0.54
C PHE A 387 23.32 31.26 -0.15
N ASN A 388 23.01 31.85 1.01
CA ASN A 388 23.58 33.10 1.49
C ASN A 388 24.97 32.97 2.14
N GLU A 389 25.50 31.76 2.27
CA GLU A 389 26.83 31.60 2.88
C GLU A 389 27.92 31.73 1.82
N GLY A 390 28.24 32.99 1.49
CA GLY A 390 29.50 33.36 0.86
C GLY A 390 29.52 33.51 -0.67
N THR A 391 28.46 33.07 -1.40
CA THR A 391 28.44 33.26 -2.86
C THR A 391 27.59 34.45 -3.23
N ARG A 392 28.14 35.40 -4.00
CA ARG A 392 27.38 36.55 -4.52
C ARG A 392 26.38 36.07 -5.57
N LEU A 393 25.22 36.72 -5.66
CA LEU A 393 24.18 36.41 -6.64
C LEU A 393 24.74 36.40 -8.09
N GLU A 394 25.60 37.35 -8.41
CA GLU A 394 26.24 37.47 -9.73
C GLU A 394 27.10 36.23 -10.06
N GLU A 395 27.92 35.77 -9.12
CA GLU A 395 28.75 34.57 -9.28
C GLU A 395 27.92 33.32 -9.45
N PHE A 396 26.77 33.22 -8.74
CA PHE A 396 25.83 32.13 -8.91
C PHE A 396 25.23 32.13 -10.31
N ILE A 397 24.71 33.27 -10.78
CA ILE A 397 24.12 33.40 -12.11
C ILE A 397 25.15 33.06 -13.20
N GLU A 398 26.38 33.59 -13.09
CA GLU A 398 27.44 33.29 -14.04
C GLU A 398 27.83 31.81 -14.07
N SER A 399 27.94 31.17 -12.91
CA SER A 399 28.13 29.70 -12.81
C SER A 399 27.01 28.91 -13.46
N MET A 400 25.75 29.36 -13.35
CA MET A 400 24.61 28.69 -13.97
C MET A 400 24.55 28.90 -15.48
N ARG A 401 24.97 30.09 -15.99
CA ARG A 401 25.13 30.35 -17.42
C ARG A 401 26.23 29.45 -18.03
N ASP A 402 27.40 29.34 -17.41
CA ASP A 402 28.49 28.45 -17.85
C ASP A 402 28.02 26.98 -17.93
N LYS A 403 27.25 26.51 -16.94
CA LYS A 403 26.68 25.17 -16.98
C LYS A 403 25.66 24.99 -18.11
N LYS A 404 24.83 25.99 -18.38
CA LYS A 404 23.85 25.97 -19.47
C LYS A 404 24.53 25.93 -20.84
N GLU A 405 25.60 26.72 -21.02
CA GLU A 405 26.43 26.68 -22.25
C GLU A 405 27.12 25.33 -22.46
N LYS A 406 27.48 24.63 -21.38
CA LYS A 406 27.99 23.25 -21.40
C LYS A 406 26.90 22.19 -21.60
N GLY A 407 25.64 22.57 -21.89
CA GLY A 407 24.56 21.68 -22.18
C GLY A 407 23.85 21.08 -20.95
N TYR A 408 24.04 21.62 -19.75
CA TYR A 408 23.31 21.19 -18.56
C TYR A 408 21.95 21.89 -18.47
N THR A 409 20.92 21.13 -18.17
CA THR A 409 19.59 21.65 -17.83
C THR A 409 19.53 21.98 -16.34
N LEU A 410 19.13 23.21 -16.02
CA LEU A 410 18.97 23.65 -14.64
C LEU A 410 17.56 23.35 -14.18
N VAL A 411 17.42 22.65 -13.07
CA VAL A 411 16.12 22.32 -12.50
C VAL A 411 16.05 22.71 -11.03
N GLU A 412 14.90 23.27 -10.64
CA GLU A 412 14.52 23.46 -9.24
C GLU A 412 13.73 22.23 -8.78
N VAL A 413 14.10 21.67 -7.63
CA VAL A 413 13.37 20.59 -6.98
C VAL A 413 12.55 21.19 -5.84
N ILE A 414 11.24 21.08 -5.93
CA ILE A 414 10.29 21.72 -5.03
C ILE A 414 9.56 20.62 -4.27
N LEU A 415 9.70 20.56 -2.96
CA LEU A 415 8.78 19.79 -2.11
C LEU A 415 7.60 20.70 -1.77
N ASP A 416 6.39 20.25 -2.12
CA ASP A 416 5.17 21.04 -2.00
C ASP A 416 4.22 20.44 -0.93
N LYS A 417 4.37 19.17 -0.62
CA LYS A 417 3.61 18.46 0.41
C LYS A 417 4.47 17.38 1.07
#